data_e3eae6c415d8924d06bd0f1232bef49c
#
_entry.id   e3eae6c415d8924d06bd0f1232bef49c
#
_cell.length_a   1.000
_cell.length_b   1.000
_cell.length_c   1.000
_cell.angle_alpha   90.00
_cell.angle_beta   90.00
_cell.angle_gamma   90.00
#
_symmetry.space_group_name_H-M   'P 1'
#
loop_
_entity.id
_entity.type
_entity.pdbx_description
1 polymer ?
#
loop_
_entity_poly.entity_id
_entity_poly.type
_entity_poly.pdbx_seq_one_letter_code
_entity_poly.pdbx_strand_id
1 'polypeptide(L)'
;MIKVLIDLEGIDGCGKSTQCKLLKEKLESIGKNVIILKEPTNEPHGQKLWDVLHGKRKATNEEILEFFILDRKQHVEEKIQPALDQGTVVIMDRYYYSSMAYQVAGGLDVDYIRNKHDFAPTPDIVLIFDLPVSTALERVRGHSEADEFEKEEHLEKVRDAYLNLKDDPIVIIFDATKNPNNIFENVW
;
A
#
# COMPACT_ATOMS: atom_id res chain seq x y z
N MET A 1 -0.53 4.83 26.05
CA MET A 1 -1.52 4.18 25.16
C MET A 1 -0.78 3.34 24.15
N ILE A 2 -1.30 2.18 23.77
CA ILE A 2 -0.68 1.31 22.76
C ILE A 2 -0.94 1.98 21.41
N LYS A 3 0.12 2.24 20.64
CA LYS A 3 0.07 2.75 19.28
C LYS A 3 0.06 1.52 18.36
N VAL A 4 -0.86 1.48 17.39
CA VAL A 4 -0.94 0.37 16.44
C VAL A 4 -1.08 0.93 15.04
N LEU A 5 -0.14 0.55 14.17
CA LEU A 5 -0.10 0.89 12.76
C LEU A 5 -0.08 -0.40 11.93
N ILE A 6 -1.14 -0.62 11.16
CA ILE A 6 -1.31 -1.80 10.30
C ILE A 6 -1.27 -1.35 8.85
N ASP A 7 -0.39 -1.95 8.05
CA ASP A 7 -0.25 -1.62 6.63
C ASP A 7 -0.79 -2.75 5.75
N LEU A 8 -1.69 -2.42 4.82
CA LEU A 8 -2.26 -3.36 3.86
C LEU A 8 -1.73 -3.08 2.46
N GLU A 9 -1.07 -4.08 1.88
CA GLU A 9 -0.29 -3.96 0.66
C GLU A 9 -0.65 -4.99 -0.41
N GLY A 10 -0.18 -4.77 -1.63
CA GLY A 10 -0.39 -5.63 -2.80
C GLY A 10 -0.79 -4.83 -4.05
N ILE A 11 -0.85 -5.48 -5.20
CA ILE A 11 -1.22 -4.84 -6.47
C ILE A 11 -2.68 -4.38 -6.50
N ASP A 12 -3.07 -3.53 -7.45
CA ASP A 12 -4.47 -3.10 -7.60
C ASP A 12 -5.36 -4.30 -7.94
N GLY A 13 -6.57 -4.32 -7.39
CA GLY A 13 -7.52 -5.45 -7.55
C GLY A 13 -7.35 -6.59 -6.54
N CYS A 14 -6.29 -6.62 -5.70
CA CYS A 14 -6.09 -7.69 -4.73
C CYS A 14 -7.05 -7.65 -3.52
N GLY A 15 -7.81 -6.57 -3.32
CA GLY A 15 -8.85 -6.50 -2.29
C GLY A 15 -8.48 -5.75 -1.00
N LYS A 16 -7.36 -5.04 -0.95
CA LYS A 16 -6.91 -4.24 0.22
C LYS A 16 -8.02 -3.43 0.87
N SER A 17 -8.68 -2.57 0.09
CA SER A 17 -9.72 -1.66 0.63
C SER A 17 -10.91 -2.41 1.24
N THR A 18 -11.21 -3.63 0.78
CA THR A 18 -12.22 -4.50 1.38
C THR A 18 -11.72 -5.02 2.74
N GLN A 19 -10.47 -5.49 2.79
CA GLN A 19 -9.88 -5.98 4.04
C GLN A 19 -9.68 -4.87 5.07
N CYS A 20 -9.31 -3.64 4.64
CA CYS A 20 -9.28 -2.47 5.52
C CYS A 20 -10.62 -2.23 6.22
N LYS A 21 -11.74 -2.31 5.46
CA LYS A 21 -13.09 -2.11 6.01
C LYS A 21 -13.48 -3.21 7.00
N LEU A 22 -13.27 -4.47 6.63
CA LEU A 22 -13.57 -5.61 7.50
C LEU A 22 -12.75 -5.55 8.80
N LEU A 23 -11.46 -5.22 8.70
CA LEU A 23 -10.59 -5.10 9.85
C LEU A 23 -11.02 -3.93 10.76
N LYS A 24 -11.36 -2.78 10.17
CA LYS A 24 -11.92 -1.65 10.92
C LYS A 24 -13.18 -2.04 11.67
N GLU A 25 -14.18 -2.59 10.99
CA GLU A 25 -15.45 -3.00 11.59
C GLU A 25 -15.23 -3.98 12.76
N LYS A 26 -14.34 -4.94 12.58
CA LYS A 26 -14.02 -5.92 13.62
C LYS A 26 -13.34 -5.30 14.83
N LEU A 27 -12.35 -4.44 14.63
CA LEU A 27 -11.65 -3.72 15.71
C LEU A 27 -12.61 -2.77 16.46
N GLU A 28 -13.48 -2.06 15.75
CA GLU A 28 -14.50 -1.19 16.35
C GLU A 28 -15.51 -2.01 17.18
N SER A 29 -15.88 -3.21 16.73
CA SER A 29 -16.79 -4.10 17.47
C SER A 29 -16.24 -4.54 18.84
N ILE A 30 -14.93 -4.47 19.04
CA ILE A 30 -14.26 -4.74 20.33
C ILE A 30 -13.82 -3.46 21.04
N GLY A 31 -14.40 -2.31 20.66
CA GLY A 31 -14.23 -1.04 21.37
C GLY A 31 -12.92 -0.28 21.05
N LYS A 32 -12.25 -0.57 19.92
CA LYS A 32 -11.09 0.21 19.48
C LYS A 32 -11.52 1.41 18.66
N ASN A 33 -10.84 2.54 18.82
CA ASN A 33 -10.91 3.65 17.89
C ASN A 33 -10.04 3.32 16.67
N VAL A 34 -10.58 3.41 15.46
CA VAL A 34 -9.87 3.02 14.23
C VAL A 34 -10.05 4.05 13.13
N ILE A 35 -8.97 4.38 12.45
CA ILE A 35 -8.98 5.19 11.23
C ILE A 35 -8.37 4.40 10.08
N ILE A 36 -8.98 4.50 8.89
CA ILE A 36 -8.35 4.05 7.65
C ILE A 36 -7.79 5.28 6.95
N LEU A 37 -6.51 5.22 6.63
CA LEU A 37 -5.81 6.22 5.84
C LEU A 37 -5.29 5.57 4.54
N LYS A 38 -5.04 6.37 3.52
CA LYS A 38 -4.63 5.87 2.20
C LYS A 38 -3.59 6.76 1.57
N GLU A 39 -2.66 6.15 0.83
CA GLU A 39 -1.70 6.83 -0.04
C GLU A 39 -1.79 6.33 -1.50
N PRO A 40 -1.53 7.20 -2.51
CA PRO A 40 -1.25 8.63 -2.33
C PRO A 40 -2.48 9.38 -1.79
N THR A 41 -2.22 10.48 -1.07
CA THR A 41 -3.27 11.32 -0.48
C THR A 41 -3.95 12.20 -1.54
N ASN A 42 -4.99 12.94 -1.14
CA ASN A 42 -5.60 13.99 -1.97
C ASN A 42 -4.98 15.38 -1.72
N GLU A 43 -3.93 15.46 -0.88
CA GLU A 43 -3.22 16.70 -0.60
C GLU A 43 -2.33 17.13 -1.79
N PRO A 44 -1.79 18.36 -1.83
CA PRO A 44 -1.08 18.88 -2.99
C PRO A 44 0.07 18.01 -3.51
N HIS A 45 0.79 17.31 -2.62
CA HIS A 45 1.85 16.39 -3.03
C HIS A 45 1.29 15.10 -3.63
N GLY A 46 0.23 14.53 -3.05
CA GLY A 46 -0.48 13.38 -3.58
C GLY A 46 -1.15 13.67 -4.92
N GLN A 47 -1.66 14.88 -5.14
CA GLN A 47 -2.22 15.28 -6.44
C GLN A 47 -1.18 15.21 -7.56
N LYS A 48 0.09 15.55 -7.32
CA LYS A 48 1.19 15.40 -8.31
C LYS A 48 1.41 13.94 -8.67
N LEU A 49 1.32 13.03 -7.69
CA LEU A 49 1.38 11.60 -7.94
C LEU A 49 0.20 11.13 -8.78
N TRP A 50 -1.02 11.56 -8.45
CA TRP A 50 -2.20 11.25 -9.25
C TRP A 50 -2.06 11.69 -10.71
N ASP A 51 -1.48 12.88 -10.98
CA ASP A 51 -1.24 13.35 -12.34
C ASP A 51 -0.22 12.47 -13.09
N VAL A 52 0.82 11.95 -12.41
CA VAL A 52 1.77 10.99 -13.00
C VAL A 52 1.08 9.65 -13.26
N LEU A 53 0.39 9.09 -12.27
CA LEU A 53 -0.27 7.79 -12.35
C LEU A 53 -1.37 7.74 -13.42
N HIS A 54 -1.98 8.89 -13.74
CA HIS A 54 -2.98 9.03 -14.79
C HIS A 54 -2.40 9.52 -16.14
N GLY A 55 -1.07 9.52 -16.29
CA GLY A 55 -0.40 9.88 -17.54
C GLY A 55 -0.48 11.37 -17.93
N LYS A 56 -1.00 12.24 -17.05
CA LYS A 56 -1.06 13.68 -17.27
C LYS A 56 0.31 14.36 -17.14
N ARG A 57 1.24 13.71 -16.44
CA ARG A 57 2.61 14.18 -16.22
C ARG A 57 3.57 13.01 -16.39
N LYS A 58 4.72 13.26 -17.06
CA LYS A 58 5.84 12.33 -17.10
C LYS A 58 6.76 12.61 -15.91
N ALA A 59 7.30 11.55 -15.30
CA ALA A 59 8.28 11.62 -14.23
C ALA A 59 9.20 10.40 -14.29
N THR A 60 10.44 10.54 -13.82
CA THR A 60 11.34 9.40 -13.62
C THR A 60 10.95 8.62 -12.37
N ASN A 61 11.49 7.41 -12.20
CA ASN A 61 11.20 6.60 -11.02
C ASN A 61 11.68 7.27 -9.73
N GLU A 62 12.81 7.99 -9.78
CA GLU A 62 13.32 8.80 -8.67
C GLU A 62 12.39 9.97 -8.33
N GLU A 63 11.89 10.69 -9.34
CA GLU A 63 10.94 11.79 -9.13
C GLU A 63 9.63 11.28 -8.52
N ILE A 64 9.14 10.11 -8.95
CA ILE A 64 7.95 9.47 -8.38
C ILE A 64 8.21 9.13 -6.89
N LEU A 65 9.37 8.55 -6.57
CA LEU A 65 9.75 8.28 -5.20
C LEU A 65 9.78 9.56 -4.35
N GLU A 66 10.37 10.65 -4.85
CA GLU A 66 10.40 11.93 -4.13
C GLU A 66 8.99 12.52 -3.90
N PHE A 67 8.07 12.37 -4.86
CA PHE A 67 6.69 12.78 -4.64
C PHE A 67 6.00 11.95 -3.55
N PHE A 68 6.22 10.64 -3.51
CA PHE A 68 5.73 9.77 -2.44
C PHE A 68 6.30 10.17 -1.07
N ILE A 69 7.60 10.50 -1.01
CA ILE A 69 8.25 10.96 0.22
C ILE A 69 7.61 12.25 0.74
N LEU A 70 7.39 13.23 -0.14
CA LEU A 70 6.79 14.52 0.24
C LEU A 70 5.33 14.36 0.69
N ASP A 71 4.55 13.57 -0.04
CA ASP A 71 3.15 13.26 0.31
C ASP A 71 3.08 12.56 1.68
N ARG A 72 3.93 11.55 1.88
CA ARG A 72 3.99 10.78 3.13
C ARG A 72 4.47 11.61 4.32
N LYS A 73 5.46 12.50 4.14
CA LYS A 73 5.89 13.40 5.22
C LYS A 73 4.74 14.23 5.75
N GLN A 74 3.98 14.87 4.85
CA GLN A 74 2.80 15.63 5.22
C GLN A 74 1.75 14.73 5.88
N HIS A 75 1.50 13.54 5.33
CA HIS A 75 0.50 12.60 5.85
C HIS A 75 0.88 12.08 7.25
N VAL A 76 2.17 11.78 7.47
CA VAL A 76 2.66 11.38 8.80
C VAL A 76 2.46 12.50 9.81
N GLU A 77 2.87 13.72 9.48
CA GLU A 77 2.80 14.87 10.39
C GLU A 77 1.34 15.26 10.72
N GLU A 78 0.46 15.30 9.72
CA GLU A 78 -0.90 15.83 9.87
C GLU A 78 -1.93 14.80 10.31
N LYS A 79 -1.73 13.50 10.03
CA LYS A 79 -2.76 12.47 10.24
C LYS A 79 -2.25 11.25 11.00
N ILE A 80 -1.17 10.60 10.52
CA ILE A 80 -0.75 9.30 11.06
C ILE A 80 -0.24 9.46 12.49
N GLN A 81 0.74 10.33 12.71
CA GLN A 81 1.34 10.52 14.03
C GLN A 81 0.34 11.03 15.08
N PRO A 82 -0.50 12.05 14.79
CA PRO A 82 -1.54 12.49 15.72
C PRO A 82 -2.55 11.39 16.11
N ALA A 83 -2.96 10.54 15.15
CA ALA A 83 -3.86 9.43 15.45
C ALA A 83 -3.21 8.39 16.36
N LEU A 84 -1.94 8.02 16.08
CA LEU A 84 -1.17 7.09 16.91
C LEU A 84 -0.96 7.65 18.33
N ASP A 85 -0.70 8.96 18.48
CA ASP A 85 -0.49 9.61 19.78
C ASP A 85 -1.77 9.63 20.63
N GLN A 86 -2.94 9.62 19.99
CA GLN A 86 -4.24 9.50 20.64
C GLN A 86 -4.62 8.04 20.97
N GLY A 87 -3.80 7.06 20.60
CA GLY A 87 -4.08 5.63 20.78
C GLY A 87 -5.14 5.09 19.81
N THR A 88 -5.37 5.78 18.70
CA THR A 88 -6.20 5.30 17.58
C THR A 88 -5.41 4.27 16.79
N VAL A 89 -6.04 3.15 16.45
CA VAL A 89 -5.47 2.18 15.52
C VAL A 89 -5.49 2.77 14.12
N VAL A 90 -4.34 2.84 13.47
CA VAL A 90 -4.22 3.34 12.10
C VAL A 90 -4.09 2.16 11.15
N ILE A 91 -4.99 2.07 10.18
CA ILE A 91 -4.94 1.11 9.09
C ILE A 91 -4.58 1.88 7.82
N MET A 92 -3.47 1.50 7.18
CA MET A 92 -3.04 2.08 5.91
C MET A 92 -3.52 1.22 4.73
N ASP A 93 -4.20 1.83 3.76
CA ASP A 93 -4.40 1.27 2.41
C ASP A 93 -3.25 1.79 1.55
N ARG A 94 -2.13 1.08 1.54
CA ARG A 94 -0.81 1.43 1.04
C ARG A 94 -0.02 2.36 1.97
N TYR A 95 1.27 2.05 2.07
CA TYR A 95 2.25 2.86 2.79
C TYR A 95 3.62 2.79 2.07
N TYR A 96 4.75 2.91 2.79
CA TYR A 96 6.07 2.89 2.14
C TYR A 96 6.48 1.52 1.57
N TYR A 97 5.85 0.43 1.98
CA TYR A 97 6.04 -0.89 1.35
C TYR A 97 5.55 -0.90 -0.10
N SER A 98 4.52 -0.10 -0.45
CA SER A 98 4.20 0.17 -1.85
C SER A 98 5.37 0.79 -2.61
N SER A 99 6.07 1.77 -2.01
CA SER A 99 7.26 2.37 -2.64
C SER A 99 8.39 1.34 -2.80
N MET A 100 8.59 0.45 -1.80
CA MET A 100 9.58 -0.65 -1.91
C MET A 100 9.25 -1.62 -3.05
N ALA A 101 7.97 -1.89 -3.33
CA ALA A 101 7.60 -2.77 -4.43
C ALA A 101 7.65 -2.08 -5.81
N TYR A 102 6.97 -0.94 -5.95
CA TYR A 102 6.81 -0.26 -7.25
C TYR A 102 8.12 0.37 -7.75
N GLN A 103 8.90 1.03 -6.89
CA GLN A 103 10.14 1.67 -7.31
C GLN A 103 11.27 0.65 -7.50
N VAL A 104 11.25 -0.49 -6.79
CA VAL A 104 12.18 -1.62 -7.08
C VAL A 104 11.85 -2.22 -8.45
N ALA A 105 10.57 -2.44 -8.77
CA ALA A 105 10.15 -2.87 -10.10
C ALA A 105 10.58 -1.89 -11.20
N GLY A 106 10.69 -0.60 -10.87
CA GLY A 106 11.24 0.46 -11.72
C GLY A 106 12.77 0.58 -11.69
N GLY A 107 13.49 -0.31 -10.99
CA GLY A 107 14.95 -0.41 -11.01
C GLY A 107 15.69 0.31 -9.90
N LEU A 108 14.99 0.84 -8.87
CA LEU A 108 15.67 1.42 -7.70
C LEU A 108 16.06 0.34 -6.69
N ASP A 109 17.08 0.63 -5.89
CA ASP A 109 17.55 -0.25 -4.82
C ASP A 109 16.62 -0.22 -3.62
N VAL A 110 16.31 -1.38 -3.04
CA VAL A 110 15.35 -1.51 -1.93
C VAL A 110 15.83 -0.84 -0.64
N ASP A 111 17.13 -0.94 -0.34
CA ASP A 111 17.68 -0.34 0.87
C ASP A 111 17.75 1.19 0.73
N TYR A 112 18.03 1.69 -0.48
CA TYR A 112 17.93 3.12 -0.77
C TYR A 112 16.51 3.64 -0.52
N ILE A 113 15.48 2.94 -1.00
CA ILE A 113 14.09 3.32 -0.81
C ILE A 113 13.73 3.26 0.69
N ARG A 114 14.11 2.18 1.38
CA ARG A 114 13.87 2.00 2.81
C ARG A 114 14.45 3.16 3.62
N ASN A 115 15.72 3.48 3.41
CA ASN A 115 16.42 4.56 4.12
C ASN A 115 15.78 5.95 3.87
N LYS A 116 15.21 6.18 2.68
CA LYS A 116 14.47 7.41 2.38
C LYS A 116 13.17 7.55 3.20
N HIS A 117 12.70 6.48 3.83
CA HIS A 117 11.48 6.44 4.64
C HIS A 117 11.72 6.34 6.16
N ASP A 118 12.97 6.50 6.64
CA ASP A 118 13.34 6.43 8.07
C ASP A 118 12.56 7.42 8.96
N PHE A 119 12.00 8.48 8.38
CA PHE A 119 11.16 9.45 9.09
C PHE A 119 9.74 8.91 9.41
N ALA A 120 9.31 7.88 8.69
CA ALA A 120 7.95 7.37 8.76
C ALA A 120 7.82 6.32 9.89
N PRO A 121 6.76 6.34 10.71
CA PRO A 121 6.53 5.31 11.71
C PRO A 121 6.54 3.92 11.09
N THR A 122 7.31 3.01 11.68
CA THR A 122 7.32 1.62 11.23
C THR A 122 5.99 0.95 11.55
N PRO A 123 5.33 0.26 10.60
CA PRO A 123 4.16 -0.55 10.92
C PRO A 123 4.46 -1.64 11.94
N ASP A 124 3.48 -1.96 12.79
CA ASP A 124 3.57 -3.12 13.68
C ASP A 124 3.41 -4.43 12.90
N ILE A 125 2.66 -4.38 11.80
CA ILE A 125 2.42 -5.50 10.89
C ILE A 125 2.12 -4.99 9.48
N VAL A 126 2.61 -5.72 8.48
CA VAL A 126 2.35 -5.49 7.06
C VAL A 126 1.65 -6.71 6.47
N LEU A 127 0.47 -6.52 5.92
CA LEU A 127 -0.38 -7.56 5.34
C LEU A 127 -0.35 -7.44 3.83
N ILE A 128 0.38 -8.33 3.15
CA ILE A 128 0.47 -8.35 1.70
C ILE A 128 -0.56 -9.32 1.13
N PHE A 129 -1.43 -8.82 0.27
CA PHE A 129 -2.45 -9.61 -0.42
C PHE A 129 -1.94 -10.01 -1.80
N ASP A 130 -1.43 -11.25 -1.92
CA ASP A 130 -0.92 -11.79 -3.17
C ASP A 130 -2.05 -12.26 -4.08
N LEU A 131 -2.03 -11.77 -5.32
CA LEU A 131 -3.00 -12.13 -6.36
C LEU A 131 -2.27 -12.24 -7.70
N PRO A 132 -2.54 -13.28 -8.53
CA PRO A 132 -2.05 -13.34 -9.90
C PRO A 132 -2.44 -12.08 -10.68
N VAL A 133 -1.50 -11.52 -11.44
CA VAL A 133 -1.70 -10.24 -12.16
C VAL A 133 -2.87 -10.32 -13.12
N SER A 134 -3.03 -11.44 -13.84
CA SER A 134 -4.17 -11.67 -14.73
C SER A 134 -5.51 -11.53 -14.02
N THR A 135 -5.64 -12.11 -12.81
CA THR A 135 -6.86 -12.00 -11.99
C THR A 135 -7.05 -10.56 -11.47
N ALA A 136 -5.96 -9.88 -11.11
CA ALA A 136 -6.02 -8.49 -10.67
C ALA A 136 -6.52 -7.56 -11.79
N LEU A 137 -5.98 -7.72 -12.99
CA LEU A 137 -6.41 -6.97 -14.17
C LEU A 137 -7.87 -7.25 -14.53
N GLU A 138 -8.34 -8.49 -14.41
CA GLU A 138 -9.74 -8.83 -14.59
C GLU A 138 -10.67 -8.10 -13.62
N ARG A 139 -10.27 -7.95 -12.35
CA ARG A 139 -11.05 -7.24 -11.33
C ARG A 139 -11.09 -5.72 -11.52
N VAL A 140 -10.07 -5.14 -12.15
CA VAL A 140 -9.93 -3.68 -12.35
C VAL A 140 -10.41 -3.25 -13.75
N ARG A 141 -10.88 -4.15 -14.62
CA ARG A 141 -11.17 -3.90 -16.04
C ARG A 141 -12.00 -2.65 -16.32
N GLY A 142 -11.44 -1.87 -17.27
CA GLY A 142 -11.99 -0.64 -17.86
C GLY A 142 -11.05 0.02 -18.88
N HIS A 143 -9.94 -0.61 -19.35
CA HIS A 143 -8.87 0.00 -20.16
C HIS A 143 -8.59 -0.77 -21.46
N SER A 144 -7.93 -0.09 -22.44
CA SER A 144 -7.65 -0.56 -23.81
C SER A 144 -6.51 -1.61 -23.88
N GLU A 145 -6.62 -2.52 -24.87
CA GLU A 145 -5.73 -3.71 -25.02
C GLU A 145 -4.23 -3.42 -25.23
N ALA A 146 -3.84 -2.27 -25.81
CA ALA A 146 -2.43 -1.99 -26.12
C ALA A 146 -1.57 -1.60 -24.90
N ASP A 147 -2.20 -1.01 -23.89
CA ASP A 147 -1.54 -0.64 -22.63
C ASP A 147 -1.49 -1.81 -21.62
N GLU A 148 -2.18 -2.92 -21.94
CA GLU A 148 -2.33 -4.07 -21.01
C GLU A 148 -1.03 -4.87 -20.88
N PHE A 149 -0.30 -5.16 -21.97
CA PHE A 149 0.90 -5.99 -21.92
C PHE A 149 2.07 -5.35 -21.16
N GLU A 150 2.39 -4.07 -21.42
CA GLU A 150 3.43 -3.36 -20.70
C GLU A 150 3.07 -3.20 -19.21
N LYS A 151 1.78 -2.98 -18.94
CA LYS A 151 1.25 -2.88 -17.60
C LYS A 151 1.28 -4.24 -16.86
N GLU A 152 0.97 -5.35 -17.54
CA GLU A 152 1.04 -6.69 -16.98
C GLU A 152 2.47 -7.07 -16.59
N GLU A 153 3.45 -6.89 -17.51
CA GLU A 153 4.87 -7.16 -17.23
C GLU A 153 5.39 -6.32 -16.04
N HIS A 154 5.00 -5.06 -15.97
CA HIS A 154 5.38 -4.21 -14.84
C HIS A 154 4.75 -4.68 -13.53
N LEU A 155 3.47 -5.06 -13.54
CA LEU A 155 2.76 -5.55 -12.35
C LEU A 155 3.29 -6.90 -11.87
N GLU A 156 3.79 -7.78 -12.76
CA GLU A 156 4.49 -9.01 -12.35
C GLU A 156 5.78 -8.68 -11.60
N LYS A 157 6.56 -7.71 -12.07
CA LYS A 157 7.77 -7.24 -11.34
C LYS A 157 7.41 -6.62 -9.97
N VAL A 158 6.31 -5.88 -9.89
CA VAL A 158 5.81 -5.32 -8.62
C VAL A 158 5.38 -6.43 -7.67
N ARG A 159 4.64 -7.43 -8.18
CA ARG A 159 4.23 -8.60 -7.40
C ARG A 159 5.44 -9.36 -6.86
N ASP A 160 6.43 -9.64 -7.71
CA ASP A 160 7.67 -10.30 -7.31
C ASP A 160 8.41 -9.49 -6.24
N ALA A 161 8.47 -8.17 -6.38
CA ALA A 161 9.07 -7.30 -5.37
C ALA A 161 8.33 -7.38 -4.02
N TYR A 162 6.99 -7.43 -3.99
CA TYR A 162 6.24 -7.68 -2.76
C TYR A 162 6.54 -9.04 -2.16
N LEU A 163 6.60 -10.11 -2.96
CA LEU A 163 6.89 -11.46 -2.49
C LEU A 163 8.31 -11.60 -1.92
N ASN A 164 9.25 -10.81 -2.41
CA ASN A 164 10.62 -10.76 -1.89
C ASN A 164 10.73 -10.07 -0.51
N LEU A 165 9.68 -9.40 -0.03
CA LEU A 165 9.63 -8.83 1.32
C LEU A 165 9.26 -9.86 2.40
N LYS A 166 9.03 -11.12 2.05
CA LYS A 166 8.63 -12.22 2.95
C LYS A 166 9.57 -12.48 4.13
N ASP A 167 10.84 -12.09 4.00
CA ASP A 167 11.85 -12.28 5.05
C ASP A 167 11.85 -11.13 6.09
N ASP A 168 11.07 -10.06 5.86
CA ASP A 168 10.84 -9.02 6.85
C ASP A 168 9.90 -9.56 7.95
N PRO A 169 10.32 -9.56 9.24
CA PRO A 169 9.60 -10.25 10.32
C PRO A 169 8.20 -9.71 10.61
N ILE A 170 7.88 -8.50 10.15
CA ILE A 170 6.53 -7.91 10.31
C ILE A 170 5.63 -8.13 9.09
N VAL A 171 6.12 -8.78 8.03
CA VAL A 171 5.37 -9.04 6.79
C VAL A 171 4.68 -10.39 6.86
N ILE A 172 3.38 -10.40 6.56
CA ILE A 172 2.58 -11.62 6.36
C ILE A 172 1.92 -11.56 4.99
N ILE A 173 2.08 -12.64 4.21
CA ILE A 173 1.52 -12.74 2.85
C ILE A 173 0.28 -13.62 2.87
N PHE A 174 -0.82 -13.13 2.30
CA PHE A 174 -2.11 -13.82 2.18
C PHE A 174 -2.45 -14.13 0.72
N ASP A 175 -2.95 -15.33 0.47
CA ASP A 175 -3.55 -15.70 -0.81
C ASP A 175 -4.88 -14.96 -1.02
N ALA A 176 -4.85 -13.95 -1.90
CA ALA A 176 -5.98 -13.09 -2.21
C ALA A 176 -6.88 -13.61 -3.36
N THR A 177 -6.70 -14.85 -3.80
CA THR A 177 -7.58 -15.52 -4.78
C THR A 177 -8.92 -15.93 -4.16
N LYS A 178 -8.94 -16.11 -2.85
CA LYS A 178 -10.09 -16.59 -2.08
C LYS A 178 -11.19 -15.54 -1.93
N ASN A 179 -12.34 -15.99 -1.44
CA ASN A 179 -13.43 -15.09 -1.05
C ASN A 179 -12.98 -14.12 0.05
N PRO A 180 -13.37 -12.82 0.00
CA PRO A 180 -12.92 -11.81 0.96
C PRO A 180 -13.13 -12.17 2.44
N ASN A 181 -14.24 -12.84 2.78
CA ASN A 181 -14.49 -13.27 4.16
C ASN A 181 -13.54 -14.37 4.61
N ASN A 182 -13.22 -15.32 3.73
CA ASN A 182 -12.26 -16.39 4.03
C ASN A 182 -10.84 -15.84 4.18
N ILE A 183 -10.48 -14.79 3.42
CA ILE A 183 -9.21 -14.08 3.61
C ILE A 183 -9.21 -13.41 4.98
N PHE A 184 -10.30 -12.72 5.32
CA PHE A 184 -10.42 -12.01 6.58
C PHE A 184 -10.34 -12.92 7.81
N GLU A 185 -10.88 -14.13 7.76
CA GLU A 185 -10.75 -15.15 8.83
C GLU A 185 -9.29 -15.51 9.11
N ASN A 186 -8.39 -15.40 8.12
CA ASN A 186 -6.97 -15.63 8.31
C ASN A 186 -6.20 -14.36 8.72
N VAL A 187 -6.73 -13.18 8.41
CA VAL A 187 -6.17 -11.88 8.79
C VAL A 187 -6.40 -11.61 10.28
N TRP A 188 -7.57 -12.00 10.79
CA TRP A 188 -7.98 -11.80 12.19
C TRP A 188 -7.40 -12.85 13.12
#